data_25c83877ed5aac730d698c4036b1d067
#
_entry.id   25c83877ed5aac730d698c4036b1d067
#
_cell.length_a   1.000
_cell.length_b   1.000
_cell.length_c   1.000
_cell.angle_alpha   90.00
_cell.angle_beta   90.00
_cell.angle_gamma   90.00
#
_symmetry.space_group_name_H-M   'P 1'
#
loop_
_entity.id
_entity.type
_entity.pdbx_description
1 polymer ?
#
loop_
_entity_poly.entity_id
_entity_poly.type
_entity_poly.pdbx_seq_one_letter_code
_entity_poly.pdbx_strand_id
1 'polypeptide(L)'
;MSEFRFDGKVAIVTGAGGGLGKAHAKLLAARGAKVLVNDLGGSVQGQGSDANYAQAVVDEIRAAGGIAEANGDSVGTTAGVNAIVEQALDTWGGIDIVINNAAVAAGGGPLWDITDEQWETNINVVAGGTFRMCRAVWKHMWDKNYGRIINTGSACFFGMGSSIAYPAAKGGVWSMTRGLYSAARAHGKNIRVNAIMPNAGSRMTAALGEEIDKKMHSEFPLDAVSSVVALLAHEQAPCSGEMFSVGGGSFARVFLGRASGYRGSNRNLSIEEANAHFSEAMSIDEFIVPKDSFEDSELFNSTVPWEVFRKTII
;
A
#
# COMPACT_ATOMS: atom_id res chain seq x y z
N MET A 1 -10.33 -27.14 -3.36
CA MET A 1 -9.54 -26.19 -2.53
C MET A 1 -10.46 -25.69 -1.43
N SER A 2 -9.99 -25.68 -0.18
CA SER A 2 -10.75 -25.09 0.94
C SER A 2 -10.93 -23.59 0.72
N GLU A 3 -12.07 -23.06 1.14
CA GLU A 3 -12.38 -21.64 1.04
C GLU A 3 -11.51 -20.83 2.02
N PHE A 4 -10.93 -19.70 1.56
CA PHE A 4 -10.20 -18.78 2.44
C PHE A 4 -11.22 -17.99 3.28
N ARG A 5 -11.18 -18.12 4.59
CA ARG A 5 -12.11 -17.49 5.53
C ARG A 5 -11.39 -16.59 6.52
N PHE A 6 -12.13 -15.60 7.01
CA PHE A 6 -11.65 -14.60 7.97
C PHE A 6 -12.46 -14.59 9.25
N ASP A 7 -13.04 -15.73 9.63
CA ASP A 7 -13.90 -15.84 10.80
C ASP A 7 -13.17 -15.36 12.06
N GLY A 8 -13.81 -14.47 12.80
CA GLY A 8 -13.26 -13.85 14.01
C GLY A 8 -12.19 -12.76 13.77
N LYS A 9 -11.77 -12.51 12.56
CA LYS A 9 -10.81 -11.44 12.23
C LYS A 9 -11.50 -10.08 12.15
N VAL A 10 -10.80 -9.05 12.60
CA VAL A 10 -11.22 -7.65 12.52
C VAL A 10 -10.39 -6.94 11.47
N ALA A 11 -11.05 -6.34 10.49
CA ALA A 11 -10.44 -5.61 9.40
C ALA A 11 -10.84 -4.13 9.37
N ILE A 12 -9.89 -3.24 9.18
CA ILE A 12 -10.12 -1.83 8.86
C ILE A 12 -9.82 -1.64 7.38
N VAL A 13 -10.76 -1.08 6.62
CA VAL A 13 -10.57 -0.73 5.20
C VAL A 13 -10.80 0.77 5.04
N THR A 14 -9.76 1.51 4.67
CA THR A 14 -9.84 2.96 4.46
C THR A 14 -10.21 3.30 3.02
N GLY A 15 -10.94 4.41 2.82
CA GLY A 15 -11.47 4.77 1.51
C GLY A 15 -12.47 3.73 0.98
N ALA A 16 -13.27 3.16 1.87
CA ALA A 16 -14.12 2.01 1.59
C ALA A 16 -15.58 2.36 1.24
N GLY A 17 -15.93 3.63 1.13
CA GLY A 17 -17.25 4.07 0.70
C GLY A 17 -17.54 3.85 -0.80
N GLY A 18 -16.54 3.43 -1.59
CA GLY A 18 -16.73 3.15 -3.02
C GLY A 18 -15.53 2.44 -3.65
N GLY A 19 -15.64 2.12 -4.94
CA GLY A 19 -14.56 1.56 -5.74
C GLY A 19 -13.91 0.32 -5.13
N LEU A 20 -12.58 0.27 -5.19
CA LEU A 20 -11.79 -0.85 -4.67
C LEU A 20 -12.00 -1.09 -3.17
N GLY A 21 -12.00 -0.03 -2.36
CA GLY A 21 -12.17 -0.17 -0.92
C GLY A 21 -13.51 -0.82 -0.54
N LYS A 22 -14.61 -0.42 -1.21
CA LYS A 22 -15.92 -1.06 -1.06
C LYS A 22 -15.86 -2.55 -1.44
N ALA A 23 -15.22 -2.88 -2.58
CA ALA A 23 -15.10 -4.27 -3.03
C ALA A 23 -14.28 -5.11 -2.03
N HIS A 24 -13.19 -4.57 -1.50
CA HIS A 24 -12.38 -5.22 -0.46
C HIS A 24 -13.19 -5.47 0.82
N ALA A 25 -13.90 -4.44 1.30
CA ALA A 25 -14.72 -4.53 2.51
C ALA A 25 -15.81 -5.60 2.37
N LYS A 26 -16.54 -5.60 1.26
CA LYS A 26 -17.60 -6.58 0.97
C LYS A 26 -17.05 -8.00 0.89
N LEU A 27 -15.92 -8.22 0.20
CA LEU A 27 -15.33 -9.54 0.08
C LEU A 27 -14.87 -10.07 1.45
N LEU A 28 -14.18 -9.26 2.26
CA LEU A 28 -13.73 -9.67 3.58
C LEU A 28 -14.92 -9.99 4.51
N ALA A 29 -15.97 -9.18 4.50
CA ALA A 29 -17.18 -9.41 5.28
C ALA A 29 -17.92 -10.69 4.83
N ALA A 30 -18.05 -10.92 3.52
CA ALA A 30 -18.66 -12.14 2.97
C ALA A 30 -17.87 -13.41 3.33
N ARG A 31 -16.58 -13.26 3.62
CA ARG A 31 -15.68 -14.34 4.09
C ARG A 31 -15.57 -14.44 5.61
N GLY A 32 -16.40 -13.71 6.37
CA GLY A 32 -16.53 -13.83 7.82
C GLY A 32 -15.74 -12.82 8.66
N ALA A 33 -15.06 -11.84 8.06
CA ALA A 33 -14.43 -10.74 8.81
C ALA A 33 -15.47 -9.78 9.39
N LYS A 34 -15.15 -9.17 10.53
CA LYS A 34 -15.80 -7.97 11.04
C LYS A 34 -15.09 -6.76 10.43
N VAL A 35 -15.79 -5.88 9.73
CA VAL A 35 -15.16 -4.85 8.91
C VAL A 35 -15.53 -3.45 9.37
N LEU A 36 -14.54 -2.64 9.74
CA LEU A 36 -14.70 -1.20 9.87
C LEU A 36 -14.53 -0.56 8.48
N VAL A 37 -15.63 -0.05 7.94
CA VAL A 37 -15.69 0.66 6.66
C VAL A 37 -15.40 2.12 6.94
N ASN A 38 -14.19 2.58 6.65
CA ASN A 38 -13.82 3.97 6.83
C ASN A 38 -13.84 4.72 5.49
N ASP A 39 -14.54 5.83 5.41
CA ASP A 39 -14.48 6.77 4.30
C ASP A 39 -14.90 8.16 4.76
N LEU A 40 -14.09 9.18 4.45
CA LEU A 40 -14.43 10.58 4.69
C LEU A 40 -15.59 11.07 3.80
N GLY A 41 -15.82 10.41 2.66
CA GLY A 41 -16.80 10.83 1.67
C GLY A 41 -16.36 12.03 0.82
N GLY A 42 -15.06 12.32 0.78
CA GLY A 42 -14.50 13.41 -0.02
C GLY A 42 -14.41 13.10 -1.51
N SER A 43 -14.15 14.13 -2.30
CA SER A 43 -13.88 14.02 -3.73
C SER A 43 -12.50 13.37 -4.01
N VAL A 44 -12.26 13.00 -5.27
CA VAL A 44 -10.93 12.48 -5.72
C VAL A 44 -9.83 13.53 -5.50
N GLN A 45 -10.18 14.83 -5.50
CA GLN A 45 -9.26 15.94 -5.22
C GLN A 45 -9.04 16.17 -3.72
N GLY A 46 -9.72 15.43 -2.83
CA GLY A 46 -9.59 15.55 -1.39
C GLY A 46 -10.45 16.64 -0.75
N GLN A 47 -11.52 17.07 -1.41
CA GLN A 47 -12.42 18.12 -0.94
C GLN A 47 -13.74 17.55 -0.42
N GLY A 48 -14.28 18.20 0.63
CA GLY A 48 -15.57 17.84 1.21
C GLY A 48 -15.55 16.58 2.08
N SER A 49 -16.71 16.27 2.65
CA SER A 49 -16.96 15.06 3.42
C SER A 49 -18.44 14.68 3.36
N ASP A 50 -18.74 13.37 3.37
CA ASP A 50 -20.11 12.85 3.43
C ASP A 50 -20.09 11.49 4.17
N ALA A 51 -20.58 11.49 5.41
CA ALA A 51 -20.65 10.29 6.26
C ALA A 51 -21.52 9.18 5.67
N ASN A 52 -22.43 9.48 4.74
CA ASN A 52 -23.29 8.48 4.14
C ASN A 52 -22.53 7.48 3.24
N TYR A 53 -21.35 7.87 2.74
CA TYR A 53 -20.56 6.97 1.88
C TYR A 53 -20.17 5.67 2.60
N ALA A 54 -19.63 5.76 3.79
CA ALA A 54 -19.27 4.58 4.58
C ALA A 54 -20.53 3.81 5.01
N GLN A 55 -21.58 4.51 5.44
CA GLN A 55 -22.81 3.90 5.93
C GLN A 55 -23.53 3.09 4.86
N ALA A 56 -23.61 3.59 3.63
CA ALA A 56 -24.24 2.86 2.52
C ALA A 56 -23.57 1.49 2.26
N VAL A 57 -22.25 1.40 2.39
CA VAL A 57 -21.52 0.13 2.24
C VAL A 57 -21.77 -0.81 3.43
N VAL A 58 -21.85 -0.27 4.63
CA VAL A 58 -22.21 -1.04 5.83
C VAL A 58 -23.59 -1.66 5.67
N ASP A 59 -24.56 -0.90 5.20
CA ASP A 59 -25.92 -1.38 4.99
C ASP A 59 -25.96 -2.52 3.96
N GLU A 60 -25.20 -2.41 2.87
CA GLU A 60 -25.06 -3.50 1.89
C GLU A 60 -24.42 -4.76 2.49
N ILE A 61 -23.36 -4.60 3.31
CA ILE A 61 -22.69 -5.72 3.98
C ILE A 61 -23.64 -6.40 4.96
N ARG A 62 -24.34 -5.64 5.76
CA ARG A 62 -25.30 -6.16 6.75
C ARG A 62 -26.50 -6.84 6.08
N ALA A 63 -27.02 -6.27 4.99
CA ALA A 63 -28.09 -6.89 4.20
C ALA A 63 -27.67 -8.24 3.60
N ALA A 64 -26.37 -8.43 3.31
CA ALA A 64 -25.80 -9.70 2.88
C ALA A 64 -25.42 -10.67 4.03
N GLY A 65 -25.74 -10.32 5.28
CA GLY A 65 -25.46 -11.13 6.46
C GLY A 65 -24.06 -10.96 7.06
N GLY A 66 -23.26 -10.01 6.56
CA GLY A 66 -21.94 -9.70 7.10
C GLY A 66 -21.99 -8.77 8.32
N ILE A 67 -20.83 -8.57 8.95
CA ILE A 67 -20.66 -7.71 10.13
C ILE A 67 -19.81 -6.51 9.73
N ALA A 68 -20.35 -5.30 9.86
CA ALA A 68 -19.61 -4.08 9.55
C ALA A 68 -20.11 -2.90 10.39
N GLU A 69 -19.21 -1.93 10.62
CA GLU A 69 -19.48 -0.61 11.20
C GLU A 69 -18.91 0.48 10.31
N ALA A 70 -19.56 1.66 10.30
CA ALA A 70 -19.12 2.81 9.54
C ALA A 70 -18.24 3.75 10.37
N ASN A 71 -17.25 4.37 9.72
CA ASN A 71 -16.43 5.42 10.30
C ASN A 71 -16.20 6.52 9.24
N GLY A 72 -16.38 7.79 9.62
CA GLY A 72 -16.22 8.95 8.75
C GLY A 72 -14.96 9.79 9.00
N ASP A 73 -14.03 9.30 9.83
CA ASP A 73 -12.84 10.07 10.20
C ASP A 73 -11.78 10.09 9.09
N SER A 74 -10.97 11.16 9.09
CA SER A 74 -9.95 11.39 8.07
C SER A 74 -8.63 10.68 8.39
N VAL A 75 -8.10 9.91 7.44
CA VAL A 75 -6.72 9.38 7.51
C VAL A 75 -5.66 10.49 7.38
N GLY A 76 -6.04 11.67 6.91
CA GLY A 76 -5.16 12.84 6.76
C GLY A 76 -4.72 13.47 8.08
N THR A 77 -5.29 13.08 9.22
CA THR A 77 -4.97 13.61 10.54
C THR A 77 -4.67 12.51 11.55
N THR A 78 -3.81 12.81 12.53
CA THR A 78 -3.53 11.85 13.61
C THR A 78 -4.77 11.61 14.48
N ALA A 79 -5.55 12.67 14.76
CA ALA A 79 -6.79 12.55 15.53
C ALA A 79 -7.80 11.63 14.84
N GLY A 80 -8.02 11.80 13.53
CA GLY A 80 -8.93 10.94 12.77
C GLY A 80 -8.47 9.48 12.73
N VAL A 81 -7.17 9.26 12.52
CA VAL A 81 -6.62 7.88 12.55
C VAL A 81 -6.78 7.22 13.92
N ASN A 82 -6.55 7.98 15.01
CA ASN A 82 -6.77 7.45 16.35
C ASN A 82 -8.25 7.06 16.56
N ALA A 83 -9.18 7.92 16.14
CA ALA A 83 -10.63 7.62 16.22
C ALA A 83 -11.01 6.36 15.41
N ILE A 84 -10.45 6.18 14.20
CA ILE A 84 -10.65 4.96 13.40
C ILE A 84 -10.20 3.71 14.17
N VAL A 85 -8.99 3.75 14.74
CA VAL A 85 -8.39 2.61 15.46
C VAL A 85 -9.12 2.34 16.77
N GLU A 86 -9.42 3.37 17.55
CA GLU A 86 -10.16 3.29 18.81
C GLU A 86 -11.55 2.67 18.58
N GLN A 87 -12.29 3.13 17.56
CA GLN A 87 -13.61 2.54 17.26
C GLN A 87 -13.52 1.03 16.96
N ALA A 88 -12.54 0.57 16.22
CA ALA A 88 -12.37 -0.85 15.93
C ALA A 88 -12.03 -1.66 17.20
N LEU A 89 -11.16 -1.11 18.05
CA LEU A 89 -10.79 -1.73 19.33
C LEU A 89 -11.97 -1.78 20.31
N ASP A 90 -12.71 -0.70 20.45
CA ASP A 90 -13.88 -0.62 21.36
C ASP A 90 -15.01 -1.53 20.89
N THR A 91 -15.22 -1.64 19.58
CA THR A 91 -16.31 -2.45 19.03
C THR A 91 -16.03 -3.95 19.09
N TRP A 92 -14.79 -4.37 18.80
CA TRP A 92 -14.46 -5.79 18.61
C TRP A 92 -13.26 -6.30 19.40
N GLY A 93 -12.60 -5.45 20.18
CA GLY A 93 -11.49 -5.82 21.06
C GLY A 93 -10.16 -6.09 20.38
N GLY A 94 -10.03 -5.83 19.07
CA GLY A 94 -8.78 -6.09 18.36
C GLY A 94 -8.79 -5.66 16.91
N ILE A 95 -7.60 -5.68 16.30
CA ILE A 95 -7.38 -5.40 14.88
C ILE A 95 -6.42 -6.45 14.34
N ASP A 96 -6.82 -7.13 13.26
CA ASP A 96 -6.03 -8.17 12.59
C ASP A 96 -5.51 -7.74 11.22
N ILE A 97 -6.34 -6.96 10.50
CA ILE A 97 -6.13 -6.62 9.11
C ILE A 97 -6.34 -5.11 8.92
N VAL A 98 -5.41 -4.47 8.20
CA VAL A 98 -5.58 -3.09 7.74
C VAL A 98 -5.34 -3.04 6.23
N ILE A 99 -6.32 -2.50 5.50
CA ILE A 99 -6.20 -2.20 4.08
C ILE A 99 -6.15 -0.69 3.92
N ASN A 100 -4.95 -0.16 3.70
CA ASN A 100 -4.71 1.25 3.42
C ASN A 100 -5.02 1.53 1.94
N ASN A 101 -6.28 1.84 1.67
CA ASN A 101 -6.76 2.09 0.32
C ASN A 101 -7.15 3.57 0.08
N ALA A 102 -7.44 4.33 1.12
CA ALA A 102 -7.76 5.76 0.99
C ALA A 102 -6.68 6.53 0.21
N ALA A 103 -7.10 7.26 -0.80
CA ALA A 103 -6.22 8.06 -1.64
C ALA A 103 -6.95 9.23 -2.27
N VAL A 104 -6.21 10.27 -2.60
CA VAL A 104 -6.62 11.42 -3.41
C VAL A 104 -5.62 11.58 -4.55
N ALA A 105 -6.03 12.28 -5.61
CA ALA A 105 -5.18 12.69 -6.72
C ALA A 105 -5.41 14.18 -6.97
N ALA A 106 -4.85 15.02 -6.10
CA ALA A 106 -4.97 16.45 -6.19
C ALA A 106 -3.97 17.01 -7.21
N GLY A 107 -4.47 17.83 -8.12
CA GLY A 107 -3.66 18.48 -9.15
C GLY A 107 -3.21 17.55 -10.27
N GLY A 108 -2.45 18.15 -11.19
CA GLY A 108 -1.88 17.54 -12.37
C GLY A 108 -1.42 18.64 -13.34
N GLY A 109 -0.64 18.27 -14.35
CA GLY A 109 -0.09 19.21 -15.32
C GLY A 109 1.42 19.33 -15.24
N PRO A 110 2.02 20.35 -15.89
CA PRO A 110 3.45 20.61 -15.84
C PRO A 110 3.95 20.86 -14.42
N LEU A 111 5.18 20.48 -14.12
CA LEU A 111 5.74 20.58 -12.76
C LEU A 111 5.68 22.01 -12.19
N TRP A 112 5.87 23.01 -13.02
CA TRP A 112 5.85 24.43 -12.59
C TRP A 112 4.45 24.98 -12.26
N ASP A 113 3.38 24.26 -12.58
CA ASP A 113 2.00 24.61 -12.27
C ASP A 113 1.45 23.87 -11.03
N ILE A 114 2.21 22.90 -10.51
CA ILE A 114 1.81 22.15 -9.31
C ILE A 114 2.03 23.04 -8.08
N THR A 115 0.96 23.31 -7.33
CA THR A 115 1.02 24.10 -6.11
C THR A 115 1.49 23.29 -4.90
N ASP A 116 2.05 24.00 -3.89
CA ASP A 116 2.42 23.38 -2.61
C ASP A 116 1.20 22.67 -1.95
N GLU A 117 0.01 23.28 -2.04
CA GLU A 117 -1.22 22.68 -1.50
C GLU A 117 -1.59 21.36 -2.17
N GLN A 118 -1.44 21.26 -3.50
CA GLN A 118 -1.67 20.03 -4.23
C GLN A 118 -0.64 18.96 -3.86
N TRP A 119 0.63 19.36 -3.72
CA TRP A 119 1.69 18.49 -3.24
C TRP A 119 1.40 17.97 -1.83
N GLU A 120 1.14 18.87 -0.89
CA GLU A 120 0.87 18.54 0.51
C GLU A 120 -0.37 17.65 0.67
N THR A 121 -1.43 17.91 -0.10
CA THR A 121 -2.65 17.09 -0.09
C THR A 121 -2.36 15.65 -0.47
N ASN A 122 -1.62 15.41 -1.57
CA ASN A 122 -1.25 14.06 -1.99
C ASN A 122 -0.35 13.38 -0.95
N ILE A 123 0.71 14.05 -0.51
CA ILE A 123 1.64 13.50 0.49
C ILE A 123 0.92 13.22 1.80
N ASN A 124 0.09 14.15 2.28
CA ASN A 124 -0.57 14.05 3.58
C ASN A 124 -1.63 12.93 3.63
N VAL A 125 -2.44 12.80 2.60
CA VAL A 125 -3.50 11.78 2.57
C VAL A 125 -2.95 10.41 2.17
N VAL A 126 -2.17 10.33 1.08
CA VAL A 126 -1.73 9.04 0.54
C VAL A 126 -0.59 8.44 1.36
N ALA A 127 0.56 9.10 1.40
CA ALA A 127 1.71 8.59 2.16
C ALA A 127 1.52 8.78 3.67
N GLY A 128 1.11 9.97 4.09
CA GLY A 128 0.89 10.32 5.49
C GLY A 128 -0.25 9.54 6.13
N GLY A 129 -1.36 9.33 5.41
CA GLY A 129 -2.48 8.50 5.88
C GLY A 129 -2.05 7.05 6.08
N THR A 130 -1.36 6.46 5.09
CA THR A 130 -0.79 5.12 5.20
C THR A 130 0.16 5.01 6.40
N PHE A 131 1.07 5.97 6.56
CA PHE A 131 1.98 6.02 7.71
C PHE A 131 1.25 6.07 9.04
N ARG A 132 0.27 6.98 9.20
CA ARG A 132 -0.47 7.15 10.46
C ARG A 132 -1.25 5.90 10.82
N MET A 133 -1.94 5.28 9.85
CA MET A 133 -2.67 4.04 10.06
C MET A 133 -1.72 2.90 10.48
N CYS A 134 -0.63 2.69 9.75
CA CYS A 134 0.37 1.69 10.13
C CYS A 134 0.91 1.94 11.55
N ARG A 135 1.30 3.17 11.87
CA ARG A 135 1.81 3.55 13.19
C ARG A 135 0.80 3.27 14.31
N ALA A 136 -0.46 3.62 14.09
CA ALA A 136 -1.50 3.48 15.12
C ALA A 136 -1.82 2.02 15.46
N VAL A 137 -1.78 1.11 14.46
CA VAL A 137 -2.05 -0.32 14.69
C VAL A 137 -0.80 -1.14 15.04
N TRP A 138 0.42 -0.59 14.80
CA TRP A 138 1.65 -1.35 14.85
C TRP A 138 1.92 -1.98 16.20
N LYS A 139 1.81 -1.20 17.28
CA LYS A 139 2.04 -1.71 18.63
C LYS A 139 1.05 -2.81 19.00
N HIS A 140 -0.24 -2.64 18.66
CA HIS A 140 -1.26 -3.65 18.89
C HIS A 140 -0.95 -4.98 18.17
N MET A 141 -0.61 -4.90 16.86
CA MET A 141 -0.23 -6.08 16.09
C MET A 141 1.08 -6.70 16.58
N TRP A 142 2.02 -5.87 17.03
CA TRP A 142 3.30 -6.31 17.59
C TRP A 142 3.14 -7.11 18.86
N ASP A 143 2.35 -6.59 19.81
CA ASP A 143 2.09 -7.25 21.10
C ASP A 143 1.32 -8.56 20.90
N LYS A 144 0.34 -8.56 20.01
CA LYS A 144 -0.44 -9.74 19.61
C LYS A 144 0.37 -10.77 18.82
N ASN A 145 1.53 -10.39 18.28
CA ASN A 145 2.31 -11.16 17.31
C ASN A 145 1.51 -11.62 16.09
N TYR A 146 0.60 -10.77 15.62
CA TYR A 146 -0.20 -11.01 14.42
C TYR A 146 -0.67 -9.71 13.78
N GLY A 147 -0.49 -9.58 12.47
CA GLY A 147 -1.01 -8.47 11.70
C GLY A 147 -0.91 -8.71 10.19
N ARG A 148 -1.86 -8.17 9.45
CA ARG A 148 -1.86 -8.16 7.98
C ARG A 148 -2.14 -6.74 7.50
N ILE A 149 -1.18 -6.16 6.83
CA ILE A 149 -1.28 -4.79 6.30
C ILE A 149 -1.12 -4.84 4.79
N ILE A 150 -2.12 -4.34 4.08
CA ILE A 150 -2.09 -4.21 2.63
C ILE A 150 -2.15 -2.73 2.27
N ASN A 151 -1.08 -2.25 1.66
CA ASN A 151 -0.95 -0.88 1.21
C ASN A 151 -1.31 -0.75 -0.27
N THR A 152 -1.99 0.31 -0.66
CA THR A 152 -2.35 0.55 -2.06
C THR A 152 -1.34 1.49 -2.71
N GLY A 153 -0.45 0.92 -3.50
CA GLY A 153 0.45 1.60 -4.42
C GLY A 153 -0.25 2.09 -5.69
N SER A 154 0.50 2.29 -6.75
CA SER A 154 -0.02 2.64 -8.10
C SER A 154 1.05 2.41 -9.16
N ALA A 155 0.66 2.08 -10.39
CA ALA A 155 1.55 2.02 -11.54
C ALA A 155 2.23 3.37 -11.87
N CYS A 156 1.67 4.48 -11.38
CA CYS A 156 2.31 5.80 -11.44
C CYS A 156 3.70 5.82 -10.79
N PHE A 157 4.01 4.85 -9.94
CA PHE A 157 5.34 4.63 -9.38
C PHE A 157 6.43 4.43 -10.44
N PHE A 158 6.10 3.88 -11.60
CA PHE A 158 7.03 3.76 -12.72
C PHE A 158 7.31 5.10 -13.44
N GLY A 159 6.56 6.14 -13.08
CA GLY A 159 6.64 7.48 -13.65
C GLY A 159 5.35 7.87 -14.37
N MET A 160 4.92 9.10 -14.14
CA MET A 160 3.78 9.71 -14.82
C MET A 160 4.09 11.21 -15.02
N GLY A 161 4.40 11.61 -16.23
CA GLY A 161 4.90 12.97 -16.52
C GLY A 161 3.86 14.09 -16.29
N SER A 162 2.58 13.77 -16.20
CA SER A 162 1.49 14.73 -15.94
C SER A 162 1.17 14.94 -14.46
N SER A 163 1.89 14.27 -13.55
CA SER A 163 1.73 14.42 -12.11
C SER A 163 2.99 13.95 -11.40
N ILE A 164 3.52 14.75 -10.49
CA ILE A 164 4.70 14.37 -9.67
C ILE A 164 4.30 14.06 -8.24
N ALA A 165 3.34 14.79 -7.67
CA ALA A 165 2.93 14.67 -6.27
C ALA A 165 2.34 13.29 -5.94
N TYR A 166 1.42 12.80 -6.77
CA TYR A 166 0.79 11.50 -6.57
C TYR A 166 1.78 10.31 -6.71
N PRO A 167 2.60 10.23 -7.79
CA PRO A 167 3.66 9.23 -7.89
C PRO A 167 4.64 9.25 -6.73
N ALA A 168 5.07 10.44 -6.26
CA ALA A 168 5.95 10.57 -5.10
C ALA A 168 5.31 9.99 -3.83
N ALA A 169 4.04 10.32 -3.56
CA ALA A 169 3.30 9.76 -2.43
C ALA A 169 3.18 8.24 -2.53
N LYS A 170 2.91 7.68 -3.71
CA LYS A 170 2.82 6.22 -3.93
C LYS A 170 4.18 5.53 -3.87
N GLY A 171 5.27 6.20 -4.24
CA GLY A 171 6.64 5.75 -4.00
C GLY A 171 6.95 5.64 -2.51
N GLY A 172 6.52 6.62 -1.71
CA GLY A 172 6.61 6.58 -0.25
C GLY A 172 5.86 5.39 0.36
N VAL A 173 4.68 5.05 -0.16
CA VAL A 173 3.92 3.86 0.26
C VAL A 173 4.70 2.56 0.03
N TRP A 174 5.40 2.44 -1.11
CA TRP A 174 6.27 1.30 -1.38
C TRP A 174 7.42 1.20 -0.37
N SER A 175 8.16 2.30 -0.16
CA SER A 175 9.27 2.32 0.80
C SER A 175 8.81 1.99 2.23
N MET A 176 7.65 2.52 2.67
CA MET A 176 7.07 2.16 3.96
C MET A 176 6.73 0.67 4.06
N THR A 177 6.18 0.07 3.00
CA THR A 177 5.88 -1.37 2.96
C THR A 177 7.15 -2.19 3.21
N ARG A 178 8.26 -1.83 2.56
CA ARG A 178 9.57 -2.49 2.74
C ARG A 178 10.14 -2.28 4.14
N GLY A 179 10.08 -1.04 4.67
CA GLY A 179 10.57 -0.73 6.01
C GLY A 179 9.82 -1.48 7.11
N LEU A 180 8.49 -1.51 7.05
CA LEU A 180 7.66 -2.25 8.01
C LEU A 180 7.88 -3.76 7.93
N TYR A 181 8.03 -4.32 6.73
CA TYR A 181 8.43 -5.72 6.55
C TYR A 181 9.79 -6.00 7.18
N SER A 182 10.79 -5.15 6.93
CA SER A 182 12.12 -5.32 7.49
C SER A 182 12.10 -5.31 9.02
N ALA A 183 11.35 -4.39 9.64
CA ALA A 183 11.18 -4.32 11.09
C ALA A 183 10.52 -5.60 11.66
N ALA A 184 9.41 -6.05 11.08
CA ALA A 184 8.73 -7.26 11.52
C ALA A 184 9.62 -8.51 11.38
N ARG A 185 10.33 -8.63 10.24
CA ARG A 185 11.24 -9.75 9.95
C ARG A 185 12.40 -9.81 10.92
N ALA A 186 13.04 -8.67 11.22
CA ALA A 186 14.21 -8.62 12.11
C ALA A 186 13.90 -9.12 13.52
N HIS A 187 12.66 -8.98 13.96
CA HIS A 187 12.18 -9.44 15.28
C HIS A 187 11.35 -10.73 15.23
N GLY A 188 11.31 -11.43 14.10
CA GLY A 188 10.56 -12.67 13.96
C GLY A 188 9.05 -12.54 14.19
N LYS A 189 8.48 -11.35 13.96
CA LYS A 189 7.05 -11.08 14.18
C LYS A 189 6.19 -11.63 13.04
N ASN A 190 5.06 -12.24 13.38
CA ASN A 190 4.06 -12.68 12.41
C ASN A 190 3.18 -11.51 11.92
N ILE A 191 3.84 -10.41 11.54
CA ILE A 191 3.19 -9.27 10.88
C ILE A 191 3.64 -9.28 9.41
N ARG A 192 2.68 -9.38 8.49
CA ARG A 192 2.95 -9.35 7.05
C ARG A 192 2.46 -8.05 6.46
N VAL A 193 3.32 -7.39 5.73
CA VAL A 193 3.03 -6.09 5.09
C VAL A 193 3.32 -6.22 3.61
N ASN A 194 2.31 -6.07 2.78
CA ASN A 194 2.43 -6.13 1.32
C ASN A 194 1.76 -4.91 0.67
N ALA A 195 2.02 -4.68 -0.60
CA ALA A 195 1.37 -3.65 -1.37
C ALA A 195 0.78 -4.19 -2.66
N ILE A 196 -0.23 -3.51 -3.18
CA ILE A 196 -0.78 -3.73 -4.52
C ILE A 196 -0.64 -2.47 -5.37
N MET A 197 -0.50 -2.64 -6.66
CA MET A 197 -0.66 -1.63 -7.70
C MET A 197 -1.90 -2.01 -8.51
N PRO A 198 -3.08 -1.53 -8.13
CA PRO A 198 -4.32 -1.95 -8.76
C PRO A 198 -4.50 -1.31 -10.13
N ASN A 199 -5.02 -2.09 -11.07
CA ASN A 199 -5.57 -1.60 -12.31
C ASN A 199 -7.05 -2.01 -12.36
N ALA A 200 -7.96 -1.04 -12.20
CA ALA A 200 -9.39 -1.29 -12.07
C ALA A 200 -10.21 -0.05 -12.44
N GLY A 201 -11.40 -0.26 -12.99
CA GLY A 201 -12.38 0.80 -13.20
C GLY A 201 -12.83 1.40 -11.85
N SER A 202 -12.65 2.71 -11.67
CA SER A 202 -12.96 3.39 -10.42
C SER A 202 -13.29 4.87 -10.65
N ARG A 203 -13.68 5.59 -9.60
CA ARG A 203 -13.88 7.06 -9.70
C ARG A 203 -12.65 7.82 -10.26
N MET A 204 -11.46 7.28 -10.07
CA MET A 204 -10.23 7.89 -10.61
C MET A 204 -10.10 7.70 -12.12
N THR A 205 -10.70 6.66 -12.71
CA THR A 205 -10.66 6.41 -14.16
C THR A 205 -11.66 7.26 -14.92
N ALA A 206 -12.69 7.76 -14.28
CA ALA A 206 -13.69 8.66 -14.89
C ALA A 206 -13.03 9.93 -15.50
N ALA A 207 -11.93 10.39 -14.93
CA ALA A 207 -11.16 11.52 -15.47
C ALA A 207 -10.46 11.22 -16.82
N LEU A 208 -10.39 9.95 -17.25
CA LEU A 208 -9.77 9.54 -18.51
C LEU A 208 -10.71 9.62 -19.72
N GLY A 209 -11.97 10.00 -19.50
CA GLY A 209 -13.02 10.09 -20.51
C GLY A 209 -13.91 8.85 -20.55
N GLU A 210 -15.16 9.06 -21.01
CA GLU A 210 -16.24 8.07 -20.92
C GLU A 210 -15.94 6.72 -21.59
N GLU A 211 -15.30 6.74 -22.77
CA GLU A 211 -14.99 5.51 -23.50
C GLU A 211 -13.94 4.66 -22.75
N ILE A 212 -12.88 5.32 -22.26
CA ILE A 212 -11.83 4.65 -21.50
C ILE A 212 -12.38 4.14 -20.18
N ASP A 213 -13.19 4.94 -19.48
CA ASP A 213 -13.80 4.56 -18.21
C ASP A 213 -14.71 3.33 -18.36
N LYS A 214 -15.53 3.26 -19.41
CA LYS A 214 -16.35 2.08 -19.74
C LYS A 214 -15.49 0.83 -19.97
N LYS A 215 -14.39 0.94 -20.73
CA LYS A 215 -13.46 -0.18 -20.94
C LYS A 215 -12.78 -0.59 -19.64
N MET A 216 -12.35 0.36 -18.82
CA MET A 216 -11.77 0.06 -17.52
C MET A 216 -12.72 -0.73 -16.62
N HIS A 217 -14.00 -0.38 -16.59
CA HIS A 217 -14.99 -1.11 -15.81
C HIS A 217 -15.28 -2.51 -16.35
N SER A 218 -15.27 -2.70 -17.67
CA SER A 218 -15.54 -4.01 -18.29
C SER A 218 -14.35 -4.97 -18.27
N GLU A 219 -13.14 -4.48 -18.49
CA GLU A 219 -11.94 -5.32 -18.62
C GLU A 219 -11.17 -5.48 -17.31
N PHE A 220 -11.33 -4.51 -16.39
CA PHE A 220 -10.64 -4.49 -15.09
C PHE A 220 -11.62 -4.42 -13.92
N PRO A 221 -12.38 -5.51 -13.66
CA PRO A 221 -13.35 -5.56 -12.58
C PRO A 221 -12.66 -5.45 -11.20
N LEU A 222 -13.30 -4.75 -10.28
CA LEU A 222 -12.81 -4.52 -8.92
C LEU A 222 -12.55 -5.83 -8.15
N ASP A 223 -13.39 -6.83 -8.35
CA ASP A 223 -13.34 -8.10 -7.63
C ASP A 223 -12.07 -8.90 -7.91
N ALA A 224 -11.49 -8.76 -9.12
CA ALA A 224 -10.21 -9.39 -9.46
C ALA A 224 -9.07 -8.87 -8.56
N VAL A 225 -9.07 -7.56 -8.29
CA VAL A 225 -8.11 -6.95 -7.36
C VAL A 225 -8.38 -7.38 -5.93
N SER A 226 -9.65 -7.38 -5.53
CA SER A 226 -10.05 -7.74 -4.15
C SER A 226 -9.69 -9.17 -3.79
N SER A 227 -9.69 -10.09 -4.74
CA SER A 227 -9.28 -11.48 -4.54
C SER A 227 -7.81 -11.59 -4.13
N VAL A 228 -6.91 -10.83 -4.78
CA VAL A 228 -5.49 -10.81 -4.40
C VAL A 228 -5.27 -10.11 -3.08
N VAL A 229 -5.99 -9.00 -2.80
CA VAL A 229 -5.95 -8.32 -1.51
C VAL A 229 -6.38 -9.27 -0.40
N ALA A 230 -7.46 -10.02 -0.56
CA ALA A 230 -7.92 -10.99 0.42
C ALA A 230 -6.88 -12.11 0.64
N LEU A 231 -6.26 -12.66 -0.41
CA LEU A 231 -5.16 -13.62 -0.27
C LEU A 231 -4.01 -13.06 0.58
N LEU A 232 -3.56 -11.83 0.29
CA LEU A 232 -2.46 -11.20 1.02
C LEU A 232 -2.84 -10.82 2.46
N ALA A 233 -4.12 -10.59 2.74
CA ALA A 233 -4.66 -10.30 4.07
C ALA A 233 -4.95 -11.57 4.90
N HIS A 234 -4.94 -12.75 4.30
CA HIS A 234 -5.23 -14.00 4.98
C HIS A 234 -4.06 -14.45 5.88
N GLU A 235 -4.35 -15.29 6.87
CA GLU A 235 -3.32 -15.84 7.76
C GLU A 235 -2.27 -16.69 7.00
N GLN A 236 -2.67 -17.34 5.93
CA GLN A 236 -1.81 -18.11 5.02
C GLN A 236 -1.19 -17.25 3.91
N ALA A 237 -1.19 -15.90 4.02
CA ALA A 237 -0.56 -15.05 3.00
C ALA A 237 0.85 -15.57 2.64
N PRO A 238 1.17 -15.75 1.35
CA PRO A 238 2.38 -16.48 0.93
C PRO A 238 3.68 -15.68 1.08
N CYS A 239 3.59 -14.37 1.30
CA CYS A 239 4.75 -13.47 1.31
C CYS A 239 4.56 -12.28 2.25
N SER A 240 5.64 -11.53 2.42
CA SER A 240 5.64 -10.22 3.07
C SER A 240 6.74 -9.33 2.47
N GLY A 241 6.52 -8.03 2.43
CA GLY A 241 7.44 -7.05 1.86
C GLY A 241 7.36 -6.95 0.33
N GLU A 242 6.31 -7.48 -0.28
CA GLU A 242 6.18 -7.54 -1.72
C GLU A 242 5.11 -6.59 -2.26
N MET A 243 5.25 -6.22 -3.53
CA MET A 243 4.25 -5.44 -4.26
C MET A 243 3.80 -6.21 -5.50
N PHE A 244 2.50 -6.16 -5.77
CA PHE A 244 1.89 -6.82 -6.92
C PHE A 244 1.12 -5.84 -7.80
N SER A 245 1.40 -5.85 -9.09
CA SER A 245 0.49 -5.27 -10.09
C SER A 245 -0.67 -6.22 -10.28
N VAL A 246 -1.91 -5.73 -10.15
CA VAL A 246 -3.12 -6.57 -10.14
C VAL A 246 -4.23 -5.92 -10.96
N GLY A 247 -4.82 -6.65 -11.89
CA GLY A 247 -5.96 -6.19 -12.68
C GLY A 247 -6.29 -7.12 -13.84
N GLY A 248 -7.52 -7.07 -14.35
CA GLY A 248 -7.94 -7.84 -15.53
C GLY A 248 -7.74 -9.35 -15.38
N GLY A 249 -7.91 -9.91 -14.17
CA GLY A 249 -7.68 -11.35 -13.93
C GLY A 249 -6.21 -11.76 -13.87
N SER A 250 -5.28 -10.82 -13.89
CA SER A 250 -3.83 -11.05 -13.83
C SER A 250 -3.21 -10.40 -12.59
N PHE A 251 -2.14 -11.00 -12.08
CA PHE A 251 -1.29 -10.37 -11.07
C PHE A 251 0.17 -10.78 -11.25
N ALA A 252 1.09 -9.85 -11.00
CA ALA A 252 2.52 -10.06 -11.15
C ALA A 252 3.29 -9.31 -10.06
N ARG A 253 4.39 -9.88 -9.59
CA ARG A 253 5.29 -9.23 -8.64
C ARG A 253 5.96 -8.02 -9.29
N VAL A 254 6.00 -6.90 -8.56
CA VAL A 254 6.79 -5.71 -8.89
C VAL A 254 7.88 -5.57 -7.82
N PHE A 255 9.11 -5.36 -8.26
CA PHE A 255 10.26 -5.29 -7.37
C PHE A 255 11.29 -4.25 -7.84
N LEU A 256 12.10 -3.76 -6.92
CA LEU A 256 13.31 -3.02 -7.22
C LEU A 256 14.48 -3.99 -7.14
N GLY A 257 15.19 -4.13 -8.25
CA GLY A 257 16.41 -4.91 -8.37
C GLY A 257 17.63 -3.99 -8.40
N ARG A 258 18.76 -4.53 -7.97
CA ARG A 258 20.07 -3.92 -8.12
C ARG A 258 20.92 -4.80 -9.03
N ALA A 259 21.36 -4.25 -10.15
CA ALA A 259 22.26 -4.93 -11.06
C ALA A 259 23.60 -5.25 -10.39
N SER A 260 24.29 -6.27 -10.86
CA SER A 260 25.65 -6.61 -10.39
C SER A 260 26.62 -5.44 -10.63
N GLY A 261 26.49 -4.76 -11.76
CA GLY A 261 27.20 -3.56 -12.10
C GLY A 261 28.73 -3.75 -12.22
N TYR A 262 29.44 -2.62 -12.37
CA TYR A 262 30.90 -2.60 -12.39
C TYR A 262 31.49 -2.57 -10.98
N ARG A 263 32.63 -3.22 -10.82
CA ARG A 263 33.44 -3.16 -9.58
C ARG A 263 34.88 -2.86 -9.93
N GLY A 264 35.35 -1.66 -9.62
CA GLY A 264 36.75 -1.25 -9.80
C GLY A 264 37.74 -2.03 -8.94
N SER A 265 38.99 -2.02 -9.35
CA SER A 265 40.10 -2.69 -8.64
C SER A 265 40.47 -2.00 -7.31
N ASN A 266 40.12 -0.74 -7.17
CA ASN A 266 40.32 0.05 -5.95
C ASN A 266 39.01 0.73 -5.54
N ARG A 267 39.00 1.37 -4.35
CA ARG A 267 37.79 2.01 -3.81
C ARG A 267 37.53 3.41 -4.34
N ASN A 268 38.46 3.98 -5.10
CA ASN A 268 38.35 5.30 -5.69
C ASN A 268 38.00 5.13 -7.16
N LEU A 269 36.85 5.64 -7.56
CA LEU A 269 36.37 5.61 -8.94
C LEU A 269 36.56 6.98 -9.57
N SER A 270 37.30 7.09 -10.69
CA SER A 270 37.40 8.32 -11.46
C SER A 270 36.18 8.49 -12.37
N ILE A 271 35.96 9.70 -12.88
CA ILE A 271 34.90 9.99 -13.85
C ILE A 271 35.13 9.18 -15.13
N GLU A 272 36.38 9.08 -15.58
CA GLU A 272 36.76 8.37 -16.79
C GLU A 272 36.54 6.86 -16.67
N GLU A 273 36.88 6.27 -15.52
CA GLU A 273 36.61 4.87 -15.20
C GLU A 273 35.11 4.59 -15.12
N ALA A 274 34.35 5.44 -14.44
CA ALA A 274 32.89 5.34 -14.39
C ALA A 274 32.27 5.40 -15.80
N ASN A 275 32.74 6.31 -16.65
CA ASN A 275 32.27 6.42 -18.02
C ASN A 275 32.64 5.20 -18.87
N ALA A 276 33.86 4.67 -18.74
CA ALA A 276 34.32 3.50 -19.49
C ALA A 276 33.48 2.23 -19.18
N HIS A 277 33.00 2.09 -17.94
CA HIS A 277 32.23 0.94 -17.46
C HIS A 277 30.74 1.20 -17.26
N PHE A 278 30.23 2.32 -17.80
CA PHE A 278 28.82 2.70 -17.58
C PHE A 278 27.85 1.67 -18.15
N SER A 279 28.18 1.03 -19.28
CA SER A 279 27.35 -0.03 -19.89
C SER A 279 27.23 -1.27 -19.00
N GLU A 280 28.31 -1.63 -18.29
CA GLU A 280 28.27 -2.75 -17.31
C GLU A 280 27.37 -2.41 -16.12
N ALA A 281 27.45 -1.16 -15.63
CA ALA A 281 26.58 -0.68 -14.56
C ALA A 281 25.09 -0.68 -14.94
N MET A 282 24.78 -0.51 -16.23
CA MET A 282 23.41 -0.50 -16.76
C MET A 282 22.88 -1.89 -17.15
N SER A 283 23.74 -2.92 -17.22
CA SER A 283 23.28 -4.28 -17.54
C SER A 283 22.36 -4.84 -16.45
N ILE A 284 21.29 -5.49 -16.89
CA ILE A 284 20.33 -6.21 -16.04
C ILE A 284 20.41 -7.74 -16.23
N ASP A 285 21.46 -8.23 -16.90
CA ASP A 285 21.65 -9.66 -17.13
C ASP A 285 21.78 -10.44 -15.82
N GLU A 286 22.43 -9.80 -14.84
CA GLU A 286 22.51 -10.29 -13.47
C GLU A 286 22.07 -9.21 -12.48
N PHE A 287 21.14 -9.56 -11.59
CA PHE A 287 20.68 -8.67 -10.54
C PHE A 287 20.25 -9.43 -9.29
N ILE A 288 20.17 -8.71 -8.20
CA ILE A 288 19.55 -9.20 -6.97
C ILE A 288 18.35 -8.32 -6.60
N VAL A 289 17.47 -8.84 -5.75
CA VAL A 289 16.40 -8.09 -5.11
C VAL A 289 16.72 -8.01 -3.62
N PRO A 290 17.39 -6.93 -3.15
CA PRO A 290 17.80 -6.82 -1.77
C PRO A 290 16.58 -6.86 -0.83
N LYS A 291 16.70 -7.57 0.29
CA LYS A 291 15.61 -7.64 1.28
C LYS A 291 15.54 -6.37 2.13
N ASP A 292 16.67 -5.73 2.35
CA ASP A 292 16.80 -4.47 3.09
C ASP A 292 18.04 -3.69 2.61
N SER A 293 18.25 -2.48 3.14
CA SER A 293 19.39 -1.62 2.81
C SER A 293 20.73 -2.18 3.23
N PHE A 294 20.77 -3.04 4.23
CA PHE A 294 22.01 -3.67 4.68
C PHE A 294 22.48 -4.74 3.69
N GLU A 295 21.53 -5.54 3.15
CA GLU A 295 21.86 -6.51 2.11
C GLU A 295 22.40 -5.83 0.83
N ASP A 296 21.90 -4.64 0.48
CA ASP A 296 22.51 -3.83 -0.58
C ASP A 296 23.91 -3.35 -0.22
N SER A 297 24.12 -2.88 1.02
CA SER A 297 25.43 -2.39 1.50
C SER A 297 26.49 -3.49 1.54
N GLU A 298 26.10 -4.74 1.83
CA GLU A 298 27.00 -5.91 1.84
C GLU A 298 27.63 -6.17 0.46
N LEU A 299 26.96 -5.75 -0.61
CA LEU A 299 27.44 -5.93 -1.99
C LEU A 299 28.64 -5.05 -2.36
N PHE A 300 28.95 -4.01 -1.58
CA PHE A 300 30.09 -3.13 -1.82
C PHE A 300 31.44 -3.73 -1.36
N ASN A 301 31.48 -5.02 -1.02
CA ASN A 301 32.70 -5.70 -0.56
C ASN A 301 33.38 -4.97 0.59
N SER A 302 32.58 -4.54 1.55
CA SER A 302 33.01 -3.78 2.72
C SER A 302 33.35 -4.72 3.88
N THR A 303 34.36 -4.36 4.67
CA THR A 303 34.64 -5.00 5.95
C THR A 303 33.79 -4.43 7.10
N VAL A 304 32.89 -3.52 6.80
CA VAL A 304 31.94 -2.95 7.77
C VAL A 304 30.99 -4.05 8.25
N PRO A 305 30.86 -4.26 9.57
CA PRO A 305 29.99 -5.30 10.11
C PRO A 305 28.51 -4.87 10.08
N TRP A 306 27.92 -4.85 8.90
CA TRP A 306 26.54 -4.39 8.67
C TRP A 306 25.49 -5.13 9.52
N GLU A 307 25.78 -6.38 9.90
CA GLU A 307 24.90 -7.14 10.83
C GLU A 307 24.77 -6.50 12.21
N VAL A 308 25.82 -5.80 12.69
CA VAL A 308 25.76 -5.08 13.97
C VAL A 308 24.81 -3.90 13.85
N PHE A 309 24.91 -3.13 12.76
CA PHE A 309 23.98 -2.02 12.50
C PHE A 309 22.53 -2.50 12.36
N ARG A 310 22.29 -3.61 11.65
CA ARG A 310 20.96 -4.21 11.51
C ARG A 310 20.30 -4.48 12.86
N LYS A 311 21.06 -4.90 13.87
CA LYS A 311 20.56 -5.19 15.23
C LYS A 311 20.36 -3.94 16.09
N THR A 312 21.01 -2.84 15.74
CA THR A 312 21.04 -1.61 16.58
C THR A 312 19.96 -0.60 16.17
N ILE A 313 19.51 -0.62 14.91
CA ILE A 313 18.62 0.39 14.33
C ILE A 313 17.14 -0.04 14.40
N ILE A 314 16.86 -1.28 14.71
CA ILE A 314 15.52 -1.83 14.85
C ILE A 314 15.23 -2.09 16.38
#